data_c6f252e63790613d4f82aa6a9e80aa66
#
_entry.id   c6f252e63790613d4f82aa6a9e80aa66
#
_cell.length_a   1.000
_cell.length_b   1.000
_cell.length_c   1.000
_cell.angle_alpha   90.00
_cell.angle_beta   90.00
_cell.angle_gamma   90.00
#
_symmetry.space_group_name_H-M   'P 1'
#
loop_
_entity.id
_entity.type
_entity.pdbx_description
1 polymer ?
#
loop_
_entity_poly.entity_id
_entity_poly.type
_entity_poly.pdbx_seq_one_letter_code
_entity_poly.pdbx_strand_id
1 'polypeptide(L)'
;LSKGQRLRVVLGAMLAKKPKLLLLDEPTTGQDEQSLKEIKKLLLDYKNNGGCVFICTHDVELATEVADRIIVLSQGQIIANAPTNEVLSNRQVLNAGGLTASSLLDVCQEINVPPCIAAEEVKCYVSSSAVGRH
;
A
#
# COMPACT_ATOMS: atom_id res chain seq x y z
N LEU A 1 5.40 -12.37 -23.39
CA LEU A 1 4.74 -11.71 -22.27
C LEU A 1 5.77 -10.91 -21.45
N SER A 2 5.48 -9.65 -21.12
CA SER A 2 6.26 -8.86 -20.18
C SER A 2 6.18 -9.47 -18.76
N LYS A 3 7.09 -9.06 -17.85
CA LYS A 3 7.02 -9.51 -16.44
C LYS A 3 5.66 -9.18 -15.81
N GLY A 4 5.13 -7.98 -16.07
CA GLY A 4 3.83 -7.55 -15.57
C GLY A 4 2.67 -8.37 -16.12
N GLN A 5 2.69 -8.68 -17.40
CA GLN A 5 1.68 -9.54 -18.02
C GLN A 5 1.72 -10.96 -17.44
N ARG A 6 2.90 -11.52 -17.22
CA ARG A 6 3.05 -12.85 -16.58
C ARG A 6 2.48 -12.85 -15.17
N LEU A 7 2.82 -11.86 -14.36
CA LEU A 7 2.33 -11.78 -12.99
C LEU A 7 0.79 -11.66 -12.96
N ARG A 8 0.20 -10.86 -13.84
CA ARG A 8 -1.27 -10.73 -13.94
C ARG A 8 -1.95 -12.05 -14.33
N VAL A 9 -1.39 -12.78 -15.29
CA VAL A 9 -1.91 -14.10 -15.68
C VAL A 9 -1.84 -15.08 -14.51
N VAL A 10 -0.71 -15.12 -13.80
CA VAL A 10 -0.53 -15.97 -12.62
C VAL A 10 -1.49 -15.59 -11.50
N LEU A 11 -1.60 -14.30 -11.17
CA LEU A 11 -2.56 -13.81 -10.17
C LEU A 11 -4.00 -14.13 -10.56
N GLY A 12 -4.38 -13.89 -11.83
CA GLY A 12 -5.71 -14.23 -12.33
C GLY A 12 -6.02 -15.72 -12.19
N ALA A 13 -5.07 -16.59 -12.53
CA ALA A 13 -5.21 -18.03 -12.38
C ALA A 13 -5.30 -18.48 -10.90
N MET A 14 -4.54 -17.83 -10.02
CA MET A 14 -4.61 -18.10 -8.58
C MET A 14 -5.95 -17.64 -7.99
N LEU A 15 -6.41 -16.47 -8.35
CA LEU A 15 -7.67 -15.88 -7.88
C LEU A 15 -8.89 -16.64 -8.40
N ALA A 16 -8.82 -17.23 -9.60
CA ALA A 16 -9.88 -18.09 -10.14
C ALA A 16 -10.17 -19.30 -9.26
N LYS A 17 -9.18 -19.77 -8.49
CA LYS A 17 -9.36 -20.86 -7.50
C LYS A 17 -10.03 -20.40 -6.21
N LYS A 18 -10.32 -19.13 -6.04
CA LYS A 18 -10.90 -18.52 -4.84
C LYS A 18 -10.19 -18.94 -3.54
N PRO A 19 -8.87 -18.80 -3.42
CA PRO A 19 -8.15 -19.17 -2.22
C PRO A 19 -8.66 -18.32 -1.04
N LYS A 20 -8.59 -18.82 0.18
CA LYS A 20 -8.91 -18.03 1.37
C LYS A 20 -7.79 -17.04 1.73
N LEU A 21 -6.56 -17.41 1.40
CA LEU A 21 -5.35 -16.62 1.67
C LEU A 21 -4.47 -16.58 0.42
N LEU A 22 -4.05 -15.39 0.05
CA LEU A 22 -3.07 -15.11 -1.00
C LEU A 22 -1.79 -14.61 -0.36
N LEU A 23 -0.66 -15.27 -0.64
CA LEU A 23 0.67 -14.86 -0.18
C LEU A 23 1.46 -14.33 -1.36
N LEU A 24 1.98 -13.12 -1.24
CA LEU A 24 2.78 -12.45 -2.27
C LEU A 24 4.10 -11.97 -1.69
N ASP A 25 5.15 -12.16 -2.47
CA ASP A 25 6.49 -11.67 -2.15
C ASP A 25 6.94 -10.70 -3.24
N GLU A 26 7.17 -9.44 -2.86
CA GLU A 26 7.58 -8.33 -3.72
C GLU A 26 6.80 -8.23 -5.05
N PRO A 27 5.45 -8.17 -5.03
CA PRO A 27 4.65 -8.27 -6.24
C PRO A 27 4.82 -7.07 -7.20
N THR A 28 5.37 -5.95 -6.72
CA THR A 28 5.56 -4.72 -7.51
C THR A 28 6.94 -4.59 -8.12
N THR A 29 7.89 -5.43 -7.73
CA THR A 29 9.28 -5.33 -8.19
C THR A 29 9.40 -5.55 -9.70
N GLY A 30 9.98 -4.55 -10.38
CA GLY A 30 10.23 -4.59 -11.82
C GLY A 30 8.97 -4.48 -12.68
N GLN A 31 7.87 -3.98 -12.12
CA GLN A 31 6.64 -3.71 -12.84
C GLN A 31 6.63 -2.27 -13.39
N ASP A 32 5.98 -2.08 -14.53
CA ASP A 32 5.65 -0.74 -15.05
C ASP A 32 4.42 -0.15 -14.33
N GLU A 33 4.22 1.15 -14.45
CA GLU A 33 3.14 1.88 -13.77
C GLU A 33 1.74 1.32 -14.09
N GLN A 34 1.50 0.93 -15.35
CA GLN A 34 0.23 0.36 -15.75
C GLN A 34 -0.02 -1.00 -15.09
N SER A 35 1.01 -1.85 -15.05
CA SER A 35 0.95 -3.16 -14.37
C SER A 35 0.72 -3.00 -12.88
N LEU A 36 1.35 -2.01 -12.23
CA LEU A 36 1.15 -1.70 -10.82
C LEU A 36 -0.32 -1.35 -10.52
N LYS A 37 -0.94 -0.48 -11.31
CA LYS A 37 -2.36 -0.09 -11.16
C LYS A 37 -3.28 -1.31 -11.26
N GLU A 38 -3.01 -2.19 -12.21
CA GLU A 38 -3.82 -3.39 -12.42
C GLU A 38 -3.63 -4.42 -11.29
N ILE A 39 -2.40 -4.61 -10.79
CA ILE A 39 -2.12 -5.47 -9.64
C ILE A 39 -2.85 -4.94 -8.40
N LYS A 40 -2.71 -3.64 -8.08
CA LYS A 40 -3.40 -3.00 -6.96
C LYS A 40 -4.91 -3.21 -7.05
N LYS A 41 -5.51 -2.99 -8.22
CA LYS A 41 -6.93 -3.22 -8.44
C LYS A 41 -7.35 -4.66 -8.16
N LEU A 42 -6.60 -5.64 -8.70
CA LEU A 42 -6.88 -7.06 -8.47
C LEU A 42 -6.84 -7.44 -6.98
N LEU A 43 -5.86 -6.90 -6.24
CA LEU A 43 -5.72 -7.15 -4.81
C LEU A 43 -6.87 -6.54 -4.00
N LEU A 44 -7.27 -5.31 -4.33
CA LEU A 44 -8.40 -4.63 -3.69
C LEU A 44 -9.72 -5.35 -3.98
N ASP A 45 -9.96 -5.73 -5.24
CA ASP A 45 -11.16 -6.47 -5.63
C ASP A 45 -11.25 -7.81 -4.90
N TYR A 46 -10.13 -8.54 -4.80
CA TYR A 46 -10.08 -9.81 -4.07
C TYR A 46 -10.34 -9.63 -2.57
N LYS A 47 -9.73 -8.62 -1.95
CA LYS A 47 -9.97 -8.26 -0.54
C LYS A 47 -11.42 -7.88 -0.30
N ASN A 48 -12.00 -7.04 -1.14
CA ASN A 48 -13.41 -6.59 -1.02
C ASN A 48 -14.41 -7.75 -1.18
N ASN A 49 -14.02 -8.83 -1.84
CA ASN A 49 -14.80 -10.06 -1.96
C ASN A 49 -14.53 -11.07 -0.81
N GLY A 50 -13.93 -10.62 0.30
CA GLY A 50 -13.71 -11.45 1.48
C GLY A 50 -12.43 -12.28 1.46
N GLY A 51 -11.53 -12.06 0.49
CA GLY A 51 -10.21 -12.68 0.44
C GLY A 51 -9.25 -12.05 1.45
N CYS A 52 -8.30 -12.85 1.93
CA CYS A 52 -7.19 -12.37 2.75
C CYS A 52 -5.90 -12.33 1.92
N VAL A 53 -5.19 -11.21 1.96
CA VAL A 53 -3.92 -11.03 1.27
C VAL A 53 -2.83 -10.76 2.29
N PHE A 54 -1.71 -11.47 2.19
CA PHE A 54 -0.50 -11.19 2.92
C PHE A 54 0.62 -10.86 1.92
N ILE A 55 1.22 -9.68 2.06
CA ILE A 55 2.24 -9.18 1.14
C ILE A 55 3.51 -8.91 1.93
N CYS A 56 4.63 -9.49 1.49
CA CYS A 56 5.96 -9.06 1.89
C CYS A 56 6.45 -8.03 0.87
N THR A 57 6.76 -6.83 1.30
CA THR A 57 7.27 -5.78 0.42
C THR A 57 7.98 -4.68 1.19
N HIS A 58 8.87 -3.97 0.52
CA HIS A 58 9.45 -2.71 0.98
C HIS A 58 8.78 -1.49 0.34
N ASP A 59 7.78 -1.71 -0.52
CA ASP A 59 7.01 -0.67 -1.20
C ASP A 59 5.94 -0.09 -0.25
N VAL A 60 6.28 1.04 0.38
CA VAL A 60 5.40 1.74 1.32
C VAL A 60 4.16 2.29 0.61
N GLU A 61 4.27 2.66 -0.67
CA GLU A 61 3.13 3.16 -1.45
C GLU A 61 2.10 2.06 -1.68
N LEU A 62 2.54 0.86 -2.08
CA LEU A 62 1.66 -0.30 -2.18
C LEU A 62 0.97 -0.60 -0.84
N ALA A 63 1.75 -0.61 0.26
CA ALA A 63 1.21 -0.87 1.58
C ALA A 63 0.17 0.17 1.99
N THR A 64 0.40 1.45 1.69
CA THR A 64 -0.52 2.56 1.99
C THR A 64 -1.87 2.38 1.27
N GLU A 65 -1.84 1.92 0.02
CA GLU A 65 -3.04 1.82 -0.80
C GLU A 65 -3.86 0.54 -0.56
N VAL A 66 -3.20 -0.58 -0.23
CA VAL A 66 -3.90 -1.88 -0.20
C VAL A 66 -4.00 -2.53 1.19
N ALA A 67 -3.11 -2.18 2.13
CA ALA A 67 -3.05 -2.85 3.42
C ALA A 67 -3.99 -2.20 4.46
N ASP A 68 -4.73 -3.03 5.19
CA ASP A 68 -5.48 -2.61 6.37
C ASP A 68 -4.60 -2.59 7.63
N ARG A 69 -3.56 -3.44 7.63
CA ARG A 69 -2.64 -3.64 8.74
C ARG A 69 -1.21 -3.84 8.24
N ILE A 70 -0.25 -3.26 8.91
CA ILE A 70 1.18 -3.38 8.58
C ILE A 70 1.92 -4.03 9.75
N ILE A 71 2.79 -4.97 9.40
CA ILE A 71 3.78 -5.56 10.29
C ILE A 71 5.15 -5.09 9.81
N VAL A 72 5.90 -4.40 10.66
CA VAL A 72 7.25 -3.95 10.34
C VAL A 72 8.27 -4.87 10.99
N LEU A 73 9.15 -5.42 10.18
CA LEU A 73 10.27 -6.27 10.61
C LEU A 73 11.57 -5.49 10.53
N SER A 74 12.38 -5.58 11.57
CA SER A 74 13.74 -5.04 11.58
C SER A 74 14.65 -5.97 12.40
N GLN A 75 15.81 -6.30 11.86
CA GLN A 75 16.81 -7.15 12.52
C GLN A 75 16.24 -8.49 13.06
N GLY A 76 15.33 -9.11 12.31
CA GLY A 76 14.69 -10.37 12.69
C GLY A 76 13.60 -10.26 13.76
N GLN A 77 13.21 -9.04 14.15
CA GLN A 77 12.17 -8.80 15.16
C GLN A 77 11.01 -7.99 14.58
N ILE A 78 9.81 -8.25 15.10
CA ILE A 78 8.64 -7.41 14.81
C ILE A 78 8.75 -6.16 15.69
N ILE A 79 8.91 -5.00 15.05
CA ILE A 79 8.98 -3.70 15.74
C ILE A 79 7.66 -2.92 15.70
N ALA A 80 6.73 -3.31 14.82
CA ALA A 80 5.37 -2.79 14.81
C ALA A 80 4.40 -3.82 14.20
N ASN A 81 3.18 -3.83 14.70
CA ASN A 81 2.05 -4.61 14.19
C ASN A 81 0.75 -3.88 14.51
N ALA A 82 0.30 -3.00 13.63
CA ALA A 82 -0.81 -2.11 13.87
C ALA A 82 -1.57 -1.76 12.57
N PRO A 83 -2.75 -1.11 12.65
CA PRO A 83 -3.42 -0.56 11.49
C PRO A 83 -2.48 0.33 10.66
N THR A 84 -2.71 0.36 9.34
CA THR A 84 -1.84 1.04 8.38
C THR A 84 -1.59 2.51 8.74
N ASN A 85 -2.64 3.26 9.08
CA ASN A 85 -2.52 4.67 9.46
C ASN A 85 -1.65 4.90 10.69
N GLU A 86 -1.70 3.99 11.67
CA GLU A 86 -0.92 4.10 12.90
C GLU A 86 0.57 3.86 12.63
N VAL A 87 0.90 2.84 11.84
CA VAL A 87 2.30 2.55 11.47
C VAL A 87 2.88 3.67 10.62
N LEU A 88 2.14 4.13 9.61
CA LEU A 88 2.61 5.16 8.68
C LEU A 88 2.76 6.55 9.32
N SER A 89 2.05 6.82 10.40
CA SER A 89 2.21 8.04 11.20
C SER A 89 3.45 8.02 12.10
N ASN A 90 4.06 6.85 12.31
CA ASN A 90 5.18 6.68 13.22
C ASN A 90 6.51 6.68 12.47
N ARG A 91 7.14 7.87 12.34
CA ARG A 91 8.44 8.03 11.68
C ARG A 91 9.55 7.19 12.30
N GLN A 92 9.52 6.98 13.61
CA GLN A 92 10.54 6.17 14.29
C GLN A 92 10.48 4.71 13.86
N VAL A 93 9.28 4.17 13.73
CA VAL A 93 9.04 2.80 13.23
C VAL A 93 9.46 2.68 11.77
N LEU A 94 9.10 3.63 10.90
CA LEU A 94 9.48 3.62 9.50
C LEU A 94 11.02 3.67 9.34
N ASN A 95 11.68 4.57 10.06
CA ASN A 95 13.14 4.68 10.03
C ASN A 95 13.84 3.42 10.57
N ALA A 96 13.35 2.87 11.68
CA ALA A 96 13.88 1.64 12.26
C ALA A 96 13.67 0.41 11.35
N GLY A 97 12.59 0.41 10.56
CA GLY A 97 12.31 -0.59 9.53
C GLY A 97 13.11 -0.40 8.22
N GLY A 98 13.87 0.69 8.10
CA GLY A 98 14.57 1.03 6.86
C GLY A 98 13.62 1.39 5.72
N LEU A 99 12.42 1.83 6.04
CA LEU A 99 11.38 2.18 5.08
C LEU A 99 11.45 3.66 4.75
N THR A 100 11.54 3.97 3.46
CA THR A 100 11.48 5.35 2.98
C THR A 100 10.02 5.78 2.90
N ALA A 101 9.65 6.81 3.65
CA ALA A 101 8.34 7.41 3.50
C ALA A 101 8.16 7.92 2.06
N SER A 102 7.01 7.66 1.47
CA SER A 102 6.70 8.24 0.16
C SER A 102 6.56 9.76 0.29
N SER A 103 6.83 10.50 -0.80
CA SER A 103 6.61 11.95 -0.85
C SER A 103 5.18 12.34 -0.46
N LEU A 104 4.20 11.47 -0.70
CA LEU A 104 2.80 11.66 -0.28
C LEU A 104 2.66 11.65 1.24
N LEU A 105 3.35 10.75 1.95
CA LEU A 105 3.32 10.70 3.42
C LEU A 105 3.95 11.96 4.03
N ASP A 106 5.01 12.47 3.44
CA ASP A 106 5.65 13.71 3.89
C ASP A 106 4.69 14.90 3.73
N VAL A 107 4.02 15.01 2.58
CA VAL A 107 3.00 16.05 2.34
C VAL A 107 1.83 15.91 3.30
N CYS A 108 1.29 14.70 3.50
CA CYS A 108 0.20 14.46 4.44
C CYS A 108 0.55 14.91 5.86
N GLN A 109 1.78 14.68 6.31
CA GLN A 109 2.24 15.11 7.62
C GLN A 109 2.40 16.64 7.73
N GLU A 110 2.91 17.30 6.68
CA GLU A 110 3.04 18.75 6.65
C GLU A 110 1.68 19.46 6.72
N ILE A 111 0.66 18.91 6.05
CA ILE A 111 -0.70 19.46 6.04
C ILE A 111 -1.60 18.87 7.15
N ASN A 112 -1.05 18.03 8.02
CA ASN A 112 -1.73 17.39 9.15
C ASN A 112 -2.97 16.57 8.76
N VAL A 113 -2.86 15.80 7.67
CA VAL A 113 -3.89 14.90 7.14
C VAL A 113 -3.50 13.44 7.40
N PRO A 114 -4.46 12.53 7.70
CA PRO A 114 -4.16 11.12 7.89
C PRO A 114 -3.45 10.49 6.68
N PRO A 115 -2.42 9.65 6.89
CA PRO A 115 -1.56 9.12 5.84
C PRO A 115 -2.21 8.06 4.92
N CYS A 116 -3.42 7.61 5.23
CA CYS A 116 -4.15 6.61 4.44
C CYS A 116 -5.12 7.21 3.42
N ILE A 117 -5.03 8.49 3.18
CA ILE A 117 -5.88 9.17 2.20
C ILE A 117 -5.29 8.91 0.81
N ALA A 118 -6.12 8.42 -0.13
CA ALA A 118 -5.73 8.29 -1.52
C ALA A 118 -5.32 9.64 -2.13
N ALA A 119 -4.42 9.63 -3.10
CA ALA A 119 -3.90 10.86 -3.70
C ALA A 119 -5.01 11.80 -4.23
N GLU A 120 -6.13 11.25 -4.69
CA GLU A 120 -7.30 12.01 -5.14
C GLU A 120 -8.02 12.71 -3.99
N GLU A 121 -8.12 12.07 -2.82
CA GLU A 121 -8.70 12.66 -1.62
C GLU A 121 -7.81 13.77 -1.06
N VAL A 122 -6.49 13.63 -1.15
CA VAL A 122 -5.53 14.69 -0.79
C VAL A 122 -5.74 15.92 -1.67
N LYS A 123 -5.92 15.75 -2.98
CA LYS A 123 -6.22 16.85 -3.90
C LYS A 123 -7.52 17.58 -3.51
N CYS A 124 -8.55 16.81 -3.17
CA CYS A 124 -9.84 17.35 -2.74
C CYS A 124 -9.70 18.12 -1.41
N TYR A 125 -8.94 17.59 -0.46
CA TYR A 125 -8.69 18.21 0.84
C TYR A 125 -7.91 19.53 0.72
N VAL A 126 -6.84 19.53 -0.09
CA VAL A 126 -6.04 20.74 -0.34
C VAL A 126 -6.88 21.81 -1.04
N SER A 127 -7.70 21.44 -2.03
CA SER A 127 -8.58 22.39 -2.73
C SER A 127 -9.64 22.97 -1.81
N SER A 128 -10.24 22.16 -0.93
CA SER A 128 -11.25 22.63 0.02
C SER A 128 -10.66 23.55 1.10
N SER A 129 -9.43 23.26 1.55
CA SER A 129 -8.72 24.10 2.52
C SER A 129 -8.27 25.43 1.92
N ALA A 130 -7.96 25.48 0.63
CA ALA A 130 -7.63 26.73 -0.08
C ALA A 130 -8.84 27.66 -0.24
N VAL A 131 -10.04 27.10 -0.36
CA VAL A 131 -11.29 27.89 -0.45
C VAL A 131 -11.70 28.49 0.92
N GLY A 132 -11.27 27.90 2.03
CA GLY A 132 -11.56 28.38 3.38
C GLY A 132 -10.68 29.54 3.89
N ARG A 133 -9.77 30.08 3.06
CA ARG A 133 -8.88 31.20 3.40
C ARG A 133 -9.30 32.52 2.75
N HIS A 134 -10.49 32.89 2.97
CA HIS A 134 -10.93 34.26 2.68
C HIS A 134 -11.50 34.93 3.94
#